data_a8a0b1d11add25bfc528018f64957677
#
_entry.id   a8a0b1d11add25bfc528018f64957677
#
_cell.length_a   1.000
_cell.length_b   1.000
_cell.length_c   1.000
_cell.angle_alpha   90.00
_cell.angle_beta   90.00
_cell.angle_gamma   90.00
#
_symmetry.space_group_name_H-M   'P 1'
#
loop_
_entity.id
_entity.type
_entity.pdbx_description
1 polymer ?
#
loop_
_entity_poly.entity_id
_entity_poly.type
_entity_poly.pdbx_seq_one_letter_code
_entity_poly.pdbx_strand_id
1 'polypeptide(L)'
;MDTVAGDAPGDLGAHGYNPSMYELLKTIDDPAALRRLDRKQLPQLVEELRAYVLESVARTGGHLSSNLGTVELTIALHYVFDTPEDRIVWDVGHQTYPHKILTGRREAMARLRMNDGISGFPRRSESPYDTFGTAHSSTSISAALGMAVSAKLKNEKRRCIAVIGDGAMSAGMAYEAMNNAGAMDVDVLVILNDNEMSISPPVGALTNYLARLLSGRIYDTAKRASEHLLKRVPGVWALARRAEEHVKGMVTPSTLF
;
A
#
# COMPACT_ATOMS: atom_id res chain seq x y z
N MET A 1 -6.33 -53.11 -19.39
CA MET A 1 -5.41 -52.18 -18.71
C MET A 1 -5.14 -51.04 -19.68
N ASP A 2 -6.08 -50.13 -19.76
CA ASP A 2 -5.99 -48.99 -20.67
C ASP A 2 -5.35 -47.81 -19.94
N THR A 3 -4.19 -47.45 -20.42
CA THR A 3 -3.46 -46.25 -19.94
C THR A 3 -4.14 -45.01 -20.50
N VAL A 4 -4.78 -44.26 -19.63
CA VAL A 4 -5.29 -42.94 -19.95
C VAL A 4 -4.07 -42.01 -20.10
N ALA A 5 -3.77 -41.63 -21.33
CA ALA A 5 -2.81 -40.57 -21.63
C ALA A 5 -3.43 -39.23 -21.14
N GLY A 6 -2.77 -38.64 -20.15
CA GLY A 6 -3.14 -37.30 -19.70
C GLY A 6 -2.81 -36.28 -20.77
N ASP A 7 -3.82 -35.54 -21.19
CA ASP A 7 -3.66 -34.38 -22.07
C ASP A 7 -2.69 -33.37 -21.43
N ALA A 8 -1.65 -33.04 -22.17
CA ALA A 8 -0.78 -31.92 -21.86
C ALA A 8 -1.63 -30.63 -21.79
N PRO A 9 -1.36 -29.71 -20.85
CA PRO A 9 -2.09 -28.45 -20.81
C PRO A 9 -1.86 -27.71 -22.12
N GLY A 10 -2.96 -27.51 -22.85
CA GLY A 10 -2.97 -26.82 -24.13
C GLY A 10 -2.27 -25.46 -24.00
N ASP A 11 -1.49 -25.16 -24.99
CA ASP A 11 -0.91 -23.86 -25.29
C ASP A 11 -2.04 -22.80 -25.26
N LEU A 12 -2.22 -22.17 -24.07
CA LEU A 12 -3.06 -20.99 -23.94
C LEU A 12 -2.32 -19.87 -24.66
N GLY A 13 -2.64 -19.76 -25.95
CA GLY A 13 -2.07 -18.85 -26.90
C GLY A 13 -1.72 -17.51 -26.27
N ALA A 14 -0.52 -17.06 -26.59
CA ALA A 14 0.00 -15.74 -26.28
C ALA A 14 -1.00 -14.65 -26.70
N HIS A 15 -2.03 -14.40 -25.88
CA HIS A 15 -2.77 -13.15 -25.91
C HIS A 15 -1.80 -12.10 -25.40
N GLY A 16 -1.17 -11.47 -26.38
CA GLY A 16 0.00 -10.69 -26.26
C GLY A 16 -0.18 -9.53 -25.25
N TYR A 17 0.77 -9.40 -24.38
CA TYR A 17 1.19 -8.13 -23.86
C TYR A 17 1.09 -7.10 -24.99
N ASN A 18 0.12 -6.20 -24.91
CA ASN A 18 -0.03 -5.12 -25.89
C ASN A 18 0.76 -3.92 -25.34
N PRO A 19 2.00 -3.69 -25.84
CA PRO A 19 2.86 -2.61 -25.36
C PRO A 19 2.22 -1.23 -25.52
N SER A 20 1.23 -1.08 -26.39
CA SER A 20 0.51 0.16 -26.62
C SER A 20 -0.49 0.51 -25.51
N MET A 21 -0.83 -0.44 -24.64
CA MET A 21 -1.72 -0.21 -23.50
C MET A 21 -0.99 0.35 -22.25
N TYR A 22 0.35 0.30 -22.21
CA TYR A 22 1.14 0.62 -21.01
C TYR A 22 2.19 1.68 -21.34
N GLU A 23 1.77 2.82 -21.92
CA GLU A 23 2.67 3.85 -22.44
C GLU A 23 3.56 4.49 -21.37
N LEU A 24 2.99 4.78 -20.20
CA LEU A 24 3.75 5.32 -19.07
C LEU A 24 4.45 4.21 -18.29
N LEU A 25 3.75 3.13 -17.95
CA LEU A 25 4.29 2.07 -17.12
C LEU A 25 5.55 1.44 -17.73
N LYS A 26 5.62 1.31 -19.06
CA LYS A 26 6.82 0.79 -19.74
C LYS A 26 8.08 1.66 -19.56
N THR A 27 7.91 2.93 -19.21
CA THR A 27 9.02 3.87 -18.98
C THR A 27 9.50 3.90 -17.55
N ILE A 28 8.85 3.14 -16.67
CA ILE A 28 9.13 3.14 -15.23
C ILE A 28 9.78 1.82 -14.85
N ASP A 29 11.11 1.82 -14.77
CA ASP A 29 11.90 0.68 -14.32
C ASP A 29 12.36 0.83 -12.87
N ASP A 30 12.25 2.04 -12.32
CA ASP A 30 12.55 2.33 -10.92
C ASP A 30 11.72 3.49 -10.37
N PRO A 31 11.64 3.69 -9.05
CA PRO A 31 10.95 4.81 -8.45
C PRO A 31 11.53 6.18 -8.80
N ALA A 32 12.79 6.27 -9.21
CA ALA A 32 13.37 7.55 -9.65
C ALA A 32 12.74 7.99 -10.99
N ALA A 33 12.44 7.04 -11.89
CA ALA A 33 11.68 7.31 -13.11
C ALA A 33 10.25 7.78 -12.80
N LEU A 34 9.58 7.11 -11.84
CA LEU A 34 8.25 7.52 -11.40
C LEU A 34 8.22 8.95 -10.85
N ARG A 35 9.20 9.35 -10.03
CA ARG A 35 9.29 10.70 -9.45
C ARG A 35 9.51 11.82 -10.48
N ARG A 36 9.92 11.49 -11.70
CA ARG A 36 10.06 12.46 -12.82
C ARG A 36 8.76 12.75 -13.55
N LEU A 37 7.70 11.98 -13.33
CA LEU A 37 6.40 12.21 -13.94
C LEU A 37 5.73 13.48 -13.41
N ASP A 38 5.00 14.18 -14.29
CA ASP A 38 4.08 15.22 -13.84
C ASP A 38 2.90 14.57 -13.07
N ARG A 39 2.43 15.25 -12.04
CA ARG A 39 1.27 14.77 -11.24
C ARG A 39 0.05 14.47 -12.08
N LYS A 40 -0.13 15.17 -13.21
CA LYS A 40 -1.24 14.96 -14.15
C LYS A 40 -1.17 13.60 -14.86
N GLN A 41 0.00 12.98 -14.90
CA GLN A 41 0.22 11.66 -15.50
C GLN A 41 -0.06 10.50 -14.53
N LEU A 42 -0.10 10.78 -13.21
CA LEU A 42 -0.29 9.74 -12.20
C LEU A 42 -1.64 8.99 -12.35
N PRO A 43 -2.77 9.63 -12.67
CA PRO A 43 -4.02 8.90 -12.92
C PRO A 43 -3.92 7.90 -14.09
N GLN A 44 -3.25 8.27 -15.18
CA GLN A 44 -3.01 7.33 -16.29
C GLN A 44 -2.14 6.15 -15.83
N LEU A 45 -1.08 6.42 -15.07
CA LEU A 45 -0.23 5.36 -14.51
C LEU A 45 -1.00 4.42 -13.59
N VAL A 46 -1.94 4.93 -12.80
CA VAL A 46 -2.84 4.11 -11.95
C VAL A 46 -3.60 3.11 -12.79
N GLU A 47 -4.25 3.56 -13.87
CA GLU A 47 -5.03 2.69 -14.76
C GLU A 47 -4.15 1.64 -15.44
N GLU A 48 -2.98 2.05 -15.95
CA GLU A 48 -2.04 1.13 -16.58
C GLU A 48 -1.49 0.08 -15.61
N LEU A 49 -1.11 0.50 -14.40
CA LEU A 49 -0.59 -0.40 -13.36
C LEU A 49 -1.68 -1.37 -12.87
N ARG A 50 -2.91 -0.89 -12.71
CA ARG A 50 -4.07 -1.70 -12.34
C ARG A 50 -4.36 -2.78 -13.39
N ALA A 51 -4.37 -2.40 -14.66
CA ALA A 51 -4.58 -3.34 -15.78
C ALA A 51 -3.44 -4.37 -15.83
N TYR A 52 -2.19 -3.95 -15.63
CA TYR A 52 -1.04 -4.84 -15.64
C TYR A 52 -1.06 -5.86 -14.48
N VAL A 53 -1.45 -5.42 -13.27
CA VAL A 53 -1.65 -6.32 -12.12
C VAL A 53 -2.73 -7.34 -12.42
N LEU A 54 -3.87 -6.91 -12.95
CA LEU A 54 -4.98 -7.79 -13.30
C LEU A 54 -4.54 -8.85 -14.32
N GLU A 55 -3.89 -8.44 -15.39
CA GLU A 55 -3.40 -9.35 -16.44
C GLU A 55 -2.35 -10.33 -15.91
N SER A 56 -1.39 -9.83 -15.10
CA SER A 56 -0.35 -10.68 -14.52
C SER A 56 -0.94 -11.75 -13.61
N VAL A 57 -1.83 -11.36 -12.68
CA VAL A 57 -2.45 -12.29 -11.72
C VAL A 57 -3.42 -13.26 -12.40
N ALA A 58 -4.08 -12.84 -13.46
CA ALA A 58 -4.92 -13.76 -14.25
C ALA A 58 -4.12 -14.91 -14.86
N ARG A 59 -2.84 -14.69 -15.18
CA ARG A 59 -1.95 -15.72 -15.75
C ARG A 59 -1.26 -16.57 -14.68
N THR A 60 -0.75 -15.94 -13.62
CA THR A 60 0.11 -16.61 -12.64
C THR A 60 -0.61 -17.04 -11.37
N GLY A 61 -1.82 -16.56 -11.17
CA GLY A 61 -2.51 -16.63 -9.89
C GLY A 61 -1.88 -15.68 -8.84
N GLY A 62 -2.54 -15.54 -7.71
CA GLY A 62 -2.07 -14.69 -6.62
C GLY A 62 -3.19 -13.95 -5.91
N HIS A 63 -2.82 -12.93 -5.14
CA HIS A 63 -3.74 -12.11 -4.36
C HIS A 63 -4.21 -10.92 -5.19
N LEU A 64 -5.36 -11.02 -5.87
CA LEU A 64 -5.81 -9.96 -6.79
C LEU A 64 -6.38 -8.74 -6.05
N SER A 65 -7.43 -8.92 -5.25
CA SER A 65 -8.16 -7.80 -4.64
C SER A 65 -7.29 -6.92 -3.75
N SER A 66 -6.44 -7.53 -2.92
CA SER A 66 -5.51 -6.79 -2.05
C SER A 66 -4.48 -5.97 -2.82
N ASN A 67 -4.07 -6.43 -4.01
CA ASN A 67 -3.15 -5.67 -4.86
C ASN A 67 -3.84 -4.55 -5.62
N LEU A 68 -5.08 -4.75 -6.07
CA LEU A 68 -5.87 -3.68 -6.69
C LEU A 68 -6.16 -2.55 -5.69
N GLY A 69 -6.35 -2.87 -4.41
CA GLY A 69 -6.56 -1.89 -3.34
C GLY A 69 -5.31 -1.09 -2.93
N THR A 70 -4.13 -1.42 -3.45
CA THR A 70 -2.87 -0.71 -3.10
C THR A 70 -2.18 -0.05 -4.28
N VAL A 71 -2.79 0.00 -5.46
CA VAL A 71 -2.18 0.59 -6.66
C VAL A 71 -1.85 2.05 -6.44
N GLU A 72 -2.83 2.87 -6.08
CA GLU A 72 -2.67 4.30 -5.83
C GLU A 72 -1.73 4.57 -4.67
N LEU A 73 -1.90 3.83 -3.58
CA LEU A 73 -1.04 3.95 -2.40
C LEU A 73 0.42 3.66 -2.76
N THR A 74 0.69 2.63 -3.55
CA THR A 74 2.05 2.26 -3.95
C THR A 74 2.68 3.34 -4.82
N ILE A 75 1.93 3.87 -5.81
CA ILE A 75 2.38 4.99 -6.63
C ILE A 75 2.70 6.20 -5.76
N ALA A 76 1.79 6.57 -4.85
CA ALA A 76 1.96 7.72 -3.96
C ALA A 76 3.20 7.56 -3.07
N LEU A 77 3.40 6.39 -2.49
CA LEU A 77 4.56 6.11 -1.64
C LEU A 77 5.88 6.25 -2.39
N HIS A 78 6.01 5.63 -3.56
CA HIS A 78 7.22 5.71 -4.37
C HIS A 78 7.43 7.08 -5.05
N TYR A 79 6.34 7.86 -5.21
CA TYR A 79 6.43 9.22 -5.72
C TYR A 79 6.91 10.22 -4.67
N VAL A 80 6.50 10.04 -3.40
CA VAL A 80 6.78 10.98 -2.30
C VAL A 80 8.09 10.64 -1.58
N PHE A 81 8.36 9.34 -1.36
CA PHE A 81 9.51 8.87 -0.59
C PHE A 81 10.67 8.47 -1.49
N ASP A 82 11.89 8.78 -1.05
CA ASP A 82 13.11 8.47 -1.79
C ASP A 82 13.57 7.04 -1.54
N THR A 83 12.79 6.08 -2.05
CA THR A 83 13.13 4.67 -1.96
C THR A 83 14.28 4.31 -2.92
N PRO A 84 15.20 3.42 -2.54
CA PRO A 84 15.22 2.56 -1.34
C PRO A 84 15.85 3.19 -0.08
N GLU A 85 16.30 4.45 -0.12
CA GLU A 85 16.87 5.13 1.06
C GLU A 85 15.81 5.26 2.16
N ASP A 86 14.64 5.81 1.84
CA ASP A 86 13.46 5.69 2.68
C ASP A 86 12.95 4.25 2.65
N ARG A 87 12.51 3.73 3.78
CA ARG A 87 12.17 2.33 3.98
C ARG A 87 10.67 2.12 4.06
N ILE A 88 10.12 1.35 3.13
CA ILE A 88 8.71 0.91 3.16
C ILE A 88 8.68 -0.54 3.62
N VAL A 89 7.98 -0.80 4.71
CA VAL A 89 7.74 -2.14 5.25
C VAL A 89 6.27 -2.48 5.07
N TRP A 90 6.02 -3.47 4.24
CA TRP A 90 4.67 -3.96 3.96
C TRP A 90 4.29 -5.05 4.96
N ASP A 91 3.14 -4.93 5.62
CA ASP A 91 2.65 -5.98 6.50
C ASP A 91 2.12 -7.16 5.69
N VAL A 92 2.42 -8.39 6.11
CA VAL A 92 2.20 -9.61 5.33
C VAL A 92 2.91 -9.58 3.98
N GLY A 93 2.69 -8.56 3.17
CA GLY A 93 3.32 -8.35 1.87
C GLY A 93 2.60 -8.98 0.68
N HIS A 94 1.41 -9.52 0.88
CA HIS A 94 0.58 -10.11 -0.18
C HIS A 94 0.02 -9.07 -1.17
N GLN A 95 0.05 -7.80 -0.80
CA GLN A 95 -0.44 -6.63 -1.55
C GLN A 95 0.67 -5.87 -2.30
N THR A 96 1.82 -6.50 -2.56
CA THR A 96 3.03 -5.80 -3.04
C THR A 96 3.35 -6.01 -4.52
N TYR A 97 2.42 -6.49 -5.33
CA TYR A 97 2.66 -6.65 -6.77
C TYR A 97 2.87 -5.29 -7.47
N PRO A 98 2.09 -4.23 -7.20
CA PRO A 98 2.40 -2.88 -7.69
C PRO A 98 3.81 -2.41 -7.30
N HIS A 99 4.22 -2.66 -6.06
CA HIS A 99 5.57 -2.36 -5.59
C HIS A 99 6.65 -3.10 -6.40
N LYS A 100 6.47 -4.40 -6.66
CA LYS A 100 7.42 -5.17 -7.48
C LYS A 100 7.52 -4.64 -8.90
N ILE A 101 6.38 -4.31 -9.51
CA ILE A 101 6.31 -3.76 -10.86
C ILE A 101 7.07 -2.44 -10.95
N LEU A 102 6.82 -1.50 -10.03
CA LEU A 102 7.43 -0.16 -10.01
C LEU A 102 8.91 -0.17 -9.57
N THR A 103 9.41 -1.29 -9.10
CA THR A 103 10.79 -1.47 -8.62
C THR A 103 11.62 -2.43 -9.50
N GLY A 104 11.35 -2.43 -10.81
CA GLY A 104 12.16 -3.10 -11.82
C GLY A 104 11.85 -4.59 -12.04
N ARG A 105 10.76 -5.10 -11.47
CA ARG A 105 10.38 -6.51 -11.61
C ARG A 105 9.13 -6.71 -12.48
N ARG A 106 8.80 -5.72 -13.33
CA ARG A 106 7.64 -5.77 -14.22
C ARG A 106 7.63 -7.03 -15.09
N GLU A 107 8.69 -7.28 -15.84
CA GLU A 107 8.81 -8.44 -16.71
C GLU A 107 8.82 -9.77 -15.93
N ALA A 108 9.41 -9.76 -14.74
CA ALA A 108 9.47 -10.92 -13.86
C ALA A 108 8.11 -11.35 -13.30
N MET A 109 7.09 -10.48 -13.38
CA MET A 109 5.71 -10.81 -13.00
C MET A 109 5.14 -11.99 -13.79
N ALA A 110 5.62 -12.24 -15.02
CA ALA A 110 5.24 -13.42 -15.80
C ALA A 110 5.56 -14.75 -15.11
N ARG A 111 6.48 -14.74 -14.14
CA ARG A 111 6.90 -15.92 -13.36
C ARG A 111 6.65 -15.75 -11.86
N LEU A 112 5.68 -14.90 -11.49
CA LEU A 112 5.30 -14.68 -10.11
C LEU A 112 4.89 -15.99 -9.44
N ARG A 113 5.45 -16.30 -8.26
CA ARG A 113 5.18 -17.50 -7.46
C ARG A 113 5.59 -18.83 -8.11
N MET A 114 6.31 -18.81 -9.22
CA MET A 114 6.89 -20.01 -9.83
C MET A 114 8.24 -20.34 -9.20
N ASN A 115 8.67 -21.59 -9.36
CA ASN A 115 9.90 -22.11 -8.73
C ASN A 115 11.15 -21.26 -9.06
N ASP A 116 11.29 -20.85 -10.33
CA ASP A 116 12.41 -20.00 -10.79
C ASP A 116 11.98 -18.54 -10.99
N GLY A 117 10.89 -18.12 -10.37
CA GLY A 117 10.32 -16.80 -10.52
C GLY A 117 10.50 -15.96 -9.27
N ILE A 118 9.80 -14.84 -9.24
CA ILE A 118 9.79 -13.95 -8.08
C ILE A 118 8.77 -14.41 -7.02
N SER A 119 9.08 -14.12 -5.75
CA SER A 119 8.22 -14.41 -4.61
C SER A 119 6.90 -13.62 -4.69
N GLY A 120 5.83 -14.20 -4.16
CA GLY A 120 4.56 -13.48 -3.94
C GLY A 120 4.60 -12.47 -2.80
N PHE A 121 5.72 -12.37 -2.07
CA PHE A 121 5.94 -11.47 -0.94
C PHE A 121 7.24 -10.70 -1.13
N PRO A 122 7.46 -9.57 -0.44
CA PRO A 122 8.75 -8.90 -0.40
C PRO A 122 9.86 -9.85 0.06
N ARG A 123 10.97 -9.86 -0.68
CA ARG A 123 12.12 -10.71 -0.42
C ARG A 123 13.41 -9.95 -0.65
N ARG A 124 14.19 -9.73 0.41
CA ARG A 124 15.41 -8.92 0.38
C ARG A 124 16.47 -9.38 -0.63
N SER A 125 16.50 -10.67 -0.97
CA SER A 125 17.40 -11.20 -1.98
C SER A 125 16.96 -10.92 -3.42
N GLU A 126 15.73 -10.43 -3.64
CA GLU A 126 15.22 -10.08 -4.97
C GLU A 126 15.48 -8.62 -5.34
N SER A 127 15.42 -7.71 -4.35
CA SER A 127 15.48 -6.29 -4.64
C SER A 127 15.92 -5.48 -3.42
N PRO A 128 16.72 -4.41 -3.59
CA PRO A 128 17.05 -3.47 -2.52
C PRO A 128 15.82 -2.69 -2.02
N TYR A 129 14.75 -2.64 -2.79
CA TYR A 129 13.49 -2.02 -2.41
C TYR A 129 12.67 -2.88 -1.44
N ASP A 130 12.92 -4.17 -1.36
CA ASP A 130 12.31 -5.09 -0.40
C ASP A 130 13.06 -4.98 0.95
N THR A 131 12.77 -3.94 1.71
CA THR A 131 13.53 -3.56 2.92
C THR A 131 13.43 -4.56 4.06
N PHE A 132 12.36 -5.35 4.08
CA PHE A 132 12.09 -6.38 5.08
C PHE A 132 11.45 -7.60 4.41
N GLY A 133 11.93 -8.80 4.74
CA GLY A 133 11.30 -10.05 4.30
C GLY A 133 10.03 -10.29 5.09
N THR A 134 8.91 -10.41 4.40
CA THR A 134 7.59 -10.56 5.02
C THR A 134 6.91 -11.86 4.62
N ALA A 135 5.85 -12.20 5.25
CA ALA A 135 4.81 -13.19 5.01
C ALA A 135 3.95 -13.38 6.28
N HIS A 136 4.48 -13.03 7.47
CA HIS A 136 3.74 -13.03 8.73
C HIS A 136 3.07 -11.69 8.95
N SER A 137 1.82 -11.71 9.43
CA SER A 137 1.05 -10.50 9.75
C SER A 137 1.62 -9.75 10.96
N SER A 138 1.31 -8.46 11.06
CA SER A 138 1.48 -7.61 12.24
C SER A 138 2.93 -7.27 12.60
N THR A 139 3.87 -7.52 11.69
CA THR A 139 5.31 -7.32 11.92
C THR A 139 5.83 -5.97 11.43
N SER A 140 5.08 -5.28 10.55
CA SER A 140 5.58 -4.11 9.83
C SER A 140 5.92 -2.93 10.74
N ILE A 141 5.09 -2.65 11.74
CA ILE A 141 5.29 -1.51 12.65
C ILE A 141 6.55 -1.70 13.48
N SER A 142 6.74 -2.90 14.08
CA SER A 142 7.96 -3.22 14.82
C SER A 142 9.21 -3.11 13.97
N ALA A 143 9.16 -3.62 12.73
CA ALA A 143 10.30 -3.58 11.82
C ALA A 143 10.63 -2.14 11.40
N ALA A 144 9.62 -1.34 11.02
CA ALA A 144 9.81 0.07 10.66
C ALA A 144 10.33 0.89 11.86
N LEU A 145 9.80 0.64 13.07
CA LEU A 145 10.27 1.27 14.29
C LEU A 145 11.75 0.97 14.55
N GLY A 146 12.16 -0.29 14.43
CA GLY A 146 13.58 -0.67 14.59
C GLY A 146 14.47 0.01 13.55
N MET A 147 14.02 0.15 12.30
CA MET A 147 14.75 0.89 11.26
C MET A 147 14.83 2.38 11.58
N ALA A 148 13.77 3.01 12.10
CA ALA A 148 13.74 4.41 12.48
C ALA A 148 14.67 4.70 13.67
N VAL A 149 14.69 3.82 14.68
CA VAL A 149 15.63 3.90 15.80
C VAL A 149 17.08 3.81 15.30
N SER A 150 17.36 2.85 14.39
CA SER A 150 18.69 2.71 13.79
C SER A 150 19.10 3.96 13.02
N ALA A 151 18.20 4.53 12.23
CA ALA A 151 18.45 5.75 11.46
C ALA A 151 18.79 6.92 12.40
N LYS A 152 18.01 7.10 13.47
CA LYS A 152 18.25 8.14 14.49
C LYS A 152 19.63 7.97 15.15
N LEU A 153 19.99 6.76 15.57
CA LEU A 153 21.28 6.47 16.21
C LEU A 153 22.48 6.74 15.28
N LYS A 154 22.26 6.57 13.96
CA LYS A 154 23.29 6.82 12.94
C LYS A 154 23.26 8.24 12.38
N ASN A 155 22.33 9.09 12.84
CA ASN A 155 22.06 10.42 12.28
C ASN A 155 21.74 10.39 10.76
N GLU A 156 21.07 9.32 10.29
CA GLU A 156 20.59 9.21 8.93
C GLU A 156 19.23 9.93 8.80
N LYS A 157 19.02 10.68 7.71
CA LYS A 157 17.75 11.36 7.41
C LYS A 157 16.75 10.42 6.68
N ARG A 158 16.68 9.22 7.13
CA ARG A 158 15.86 8.17 6.54
C ARG A 158 14.47 8.16 7.14
N ARG A 159 13.44 8.10 6.32
CA ARG A 159 12.06 7.89 6.74
C ARG A 159 11.74 6.40 6.73
N CYS A 160 10.95 5.97 7.71
CA CYS A 160 10.53 4.57 7.83
C CYS A 160 8.99 4.52 7.84
N ILE A 161 8.43 3.76 6.91
CA ILE A 161 7.01 3.69 6.66
C ILE A 161 6.56 2.24 6.85
N ALA A 162 5.54 2.01 7.68
CA ALA A 162 4.84 0.74 7.80
C ALA A 162 3.48 0.83 7.12
N VAL A 163 3.18 -0.09 6.20
CA VAL A 163 1.86 -0.24 5.59
C VAL A 163 1.24 -1.50 6.14
N ILE A 164 0.13 -1.37 6.86
CA ILE A 164 -0.55 -2.47 7.56
C ILE A 164 -2.03 -2.49 7.20
N GLY A 165 -2.58 -3.67 6.97
CA GLY A 165 -4.02 -3.86 6.77
C GLY A 165 -4.79 -3.95 8.09
N ASP A 166 -6.10 -3.72 8.03
CA ASP A 166 -7.04 -3.78 9.16
C ASP A 166 -6.97 -5.12 9.91
N GLY A 167 -6.98 -6.23 9.19
CA GLY A 167 -6.89 -7.56 9.79
C GLY A 167 -5.56 -7.79 10.53
N ALA A 168 -4.44 -7.30 10.00
CA ALA A 168 -3.13 -7.41 10.64
C ALA A 168 -2.99 -6.45 11.85
N MET A 169 -3.71 -5.34 11.83
CA MET A 169 -3.73 -4.36 12.92
C MET A 169 -4.38 -4.90 14.20
N SER A 170 -5.19 -5.96 14.11
CA SER A 170 -5.88 -6.55 15.26
C SER A 170 -4.99 -7.38 16.20
N ALA A 171 -3.76 -7.69 15.83
CA ALA A 171 -2.87 -8.52 16.64
C ALA A 171 -2.10 -7.73 17.70
N GLY A 172 -1.84 -8.37 18.84
CA GLY A 172 -1.13 -7.77 19.99
C GLY A 172 0.21 -7.16 19.62
N MET A 173 0.97 -7.80 18.72
CA MET A 173 2.27 -7.30 18.27
C MET A 173 2.20 -5.90 17.63
N ALA A 174 1.14 -5.62 16.86
CA ALA A 174 0.94 -4.28 16.28
C ALA A 174 0.70 -3.23 17.36
N TYR A 175 -0.07 -3.56 18.41
CA TYR A 175 -0.34 -2.66 19.54
C TYR A 175 0.89 -2.43 20.40
N GLU A 176 1.66 -3.47 20.66
CA GLU A 176 2.93 -3.36 21.41
C GLU A 176 3.90 -2.44 20.67
N ALA A 177 4.00 -2.61 19.35
CA ALA A 177 4.85 -1.76 18.51
C ALA A 177 4.40 -0.29 18.51
N MET A 178 3.09 -0.03 18.39
CA MET A 178 2.54 1.33 18.44
C MET A 178 2.72 1.98 19.80
N ASN A 179 2.46 1.23 20.87
CA ASN A 179 2.67 1.72 22.25
C ASN A 179 4.13 2.10 22.47
N ASN A 180 5.06 1.26 22.01
CA ASN A 180 6.49 1.54 22.09
C ASN A 180 6.89 2.74 21.23
N ALA A 181 6.39 2.83 19.98
CA ALA A 181 6.64 3.95 19.08
C ALA A 181 6.17 5.29 19.67
N GLY A 182 5.00 5.30 20.30
CA GLY A 182 4.44 6.50 20.96
C GLY A 182 5.25 7.00 22.15
N ALA A 183 6.06 6.15 22.77
CA ALA A 183 6.97 6.53 23.85
C ALA A 183 8.36 6.97 23.35
N MET A 184 8.66 6.76 22.06
CA MET A 184 9.95 7.07 21.45
C MET A 184 9.86 8.34 20.59
N ASP A 185 10.87 9.19 20.68
CA ASP A 185 11.05 10.33 19.78
C ASP A 185 11.75 9.86 18.49
N VAL A 186 11.03 9.13 17.62
CA VAL A 186 11.51 8.63 16.34
C VAL A 186 10.48 8.89 15.23
N ASP A 187 10.97 9.09 14.01
CA ASP A 187 10.12 9.39 12.85
C ASP A 187 9.71 8.09 12.14
N VAL A 188 8.52 7.61 12.46
CA VAL A 188 7.90 6.46 11.81
C VAL A 188 6.48 6.81 11.35
N LEU A 189 6.18 6.52 10.09
CA LEU A 189 4.83 6.67 9.53
C LEU A 189 4.14 5.31 9.49
N VAL A 190 2.97 5.21 10.09
CA VAL A 190 2.11 4.03 10.01
C VAL A 190 0.91 4.35 9.15
N ILE A 191 0.71 3.58 8.09
CA ILE A 191 -0.42 3.70 7.16
C ILE A 191 -1.32 2.50 7.36
N LEU A 192 -2.52 2.71 7.86
CA LEU A 192 -3.57 1.71 7.89
C LEU A 192 -4.27 1.70 6.53
N ASN A 193 -4.14 0.59 5.81
CA ASN A 193 -4.86 0.33 4.56
C ASN A 193 -6.07 -0.55 4.87
N ASP A 194 -7.23 0.07 4.97
CA ASP A 194 -8.51 -0.58 5.24
C ASP A 194 -9.44 -0.36 4.05
N ASN A 195 -9.82 -1.43 3.38
CA ASN A 195 -10.75 -1.43 2.26
C ASN A 195 -12.03 -2.24 2.56
N GLU A 196 -12.30 -2.48 3.84
CA GLU A 196 -13.44 -3.29 4.33
C GLU A 196 -13.48 -4.73 3.76
N MET A 197 -12.38 -5.18 3.18
CA MET A 197 -12.23 -6.47 2.50
C MET A 197 -11.25 -7.37 3.25
N SER A 198 -11.66 -7.94 4.36
CA SER A 198 -10.92 -9.03 5.02
C SER A 198 -11.49 -10.41 4.67
N ILE A 199 -10.69 -11.46 4.87
CA ILE A 199 -11.10 -12.87 4.60
C ILE A 199 -12.31 -13.26 5.43
N SER A 200 -12.47 -12.66 6.61
CA SER A 200 -13.64 -12.81 7.48
C SER A 200 -14.03 -11.43 8.04
N PRO A 201 -15.29 -11.24 8.46
CA PRO A 201 -15.68 -10.02 9.14
C PRO A 201 -14.72 -9.72 10.30
N PRO A 202 -14.24 -8.47 10.42
CA PRO A 202 -13.32 -8.11 11.48
C PRO A 202 -13.96 -8.32 12.85
N VAL A 203 -13.22 -8.98 13.73
CA VAL A 203 -13.65 -9.25 15.11
C VAL A 203 -12.83 -8.41 16.09
N GLY A 204 -13.47 -7.90 17.12
CA GLY A 204 -12.81 -7.19 18.20
C GLY A 204 -13.29 -5.77 18.42
N ALA A 205 -12.89 -5.20 19.54
CA ALA A 205 -13.34 -3.88 19.97
C ALA A 205 -12.75 -2.73 19.13
N LEU A 206 -11.60 -2.94 18.49
CA LEU A 206 -10.91 -1.89 17.76
C LEU A 206 -11.72 -1.44 16.54
N THR A 207 -12.23 -2.37 15.74
CA THR A 207 -13.08 -2.05 14.58
C THR A 207 -14.31 -1.25 15.03
N ASN A 208 -14.94 -1.69 16.13
CA ASN A 208 -16.04 -0.96 16.72
C ASN A 208 -15.63 0.42 17.26
N TYR A 209 -14.42 0.53 17.80
CA TYR A 209 -13.90 1.79 18.31
C TYR A 209 -13.58 2.77 17.17
N LEU A 210 -12.93 2.31 16.11
CA LEU A 210 -12.64 3.12 14.92
C LEU A 210 -13.94 3.52 14.21
N ALA A 211 -14.87 2.60 14.02
CA ALA A 211 -16.18 2.90 13.47
C ALA A 211 -16.94 3.94 14.32
N ARG A 212 -16.89 3.84 15.66
CA ARG A 212 -17.48 4.83 16.57
C ARG A 212 -16.76 6.18 16.52
N LEU A 213 -15.44 6.20 16.38
CA LEU A 213 -14.67 7.44 16.26
C LEU A 213 -15.03 8.18 14.96
N LEU A 214 -15.17 7.42 13.86
CA LEU A 214 -15.46 7.95 12.53
C LEU A 214 -16.95 8.27 12.33
N SER A 215 -17.86 7.48 12.92
CA SER A 215 -19.31 7.67 12.84
C SER A 215 -19.92 8.41 14.03
N GLY A 216 -19.11 8.82 14.99
CA GLY A 216 -19.59 9.36 16.26
C GLY A 216 -20.30 10.70 16.13
N ARG A 217 -21.44 10.82 16.79
CA ARG A 217 -22.21 12.07 16.94
C ARG A 217 -21.35 13.26 17.40
N ILE A 218 -20.23 13.03 18.07
CA ILE A 218 -19.27 14.04 18.49
C ILE A 218 -18.59 14.67 17.28
N TYR A 219 -18.19 13.87 16.27
CA TYR A 219 -17.62 14.38 15.02
C TYR A 219 -18.65 15.19 14.23
N ASP A 220 -19.87 14.67 14.07
CA ASP A 220 -20.95 15.36 13.37
C ASP A 220 -21.39 16.63 14.10
N THR A 221 -21.43 16.62 15.42
CA THR A 221 -21.80 17.79 16.23
C THR A 221 -20.68 18.85 16.21
N ALA A 222 -19.43 18.45 16.36
CA ALA A 222 -18.28 19.35 16.24
C ALA A 222 -18.18 19.95 14.83
N LYS A 223 -18.44 19.12 13.79
CA LYS A 223 -18.46 19.55 12.40
C LYS A 223 -19.55 20.60 12.16
N ARG A 224 -20.81 20.30 12.56
CA ARG A 224 -21.94 21.24 12.39
C ARG A 224 -21.75 22.54 13.18
N ALA A 225 -21.19 22.44 14.40
CA ALA A 225 -20.90 23.64 15.22
C ALA A 225 -19.78 24.48 14.58
N SER A 226 -18.71 23.84 14.08
CA SER A 226 -17.61 24.56 13.40
C SER A 226 -18.06 25.16 12.06
N GLU A 227 -18.87 24.44 11.28
CA GLU A 227 -19.43 24.96 10.03
C GLU A 227 -20.32 26.21 10.27
N HIS A 228 -21.13 26.19 11.33
CA HIS A 228 -22.01 27.30 11.64
C HIS A 228 -21.24 28.56 12.11
N LEU A 229 -20.14 28.34 12.85
CA LEU A 229 -19.27 29.44 13.30
C LEU A 229 -18.40 30.01 12.16
N LEU A 230 -17.85 29.13 11.31
CA LEU A 230 -16.93 29.51 10.24
C LEU A 230 -17.60 30.10 9.02
N LYS A 231 -18.89 29.79 8.76
CA LYS A 231 -19.68 30.44 7.70
C LYS A 231 -19.88 31.95 7.92
N ARG A 232 -19.66 32.44 9.16
CA ARG A 232 -19.73 33.87 9.47
C ARG A 232 -18.48 34.67 9.08
N VAL A 233 -17.37 33.98 8.69
CA VAL A 233 -16.11 34.63 8.31
C VAL A 233 -15.61 34.03 6.98
N PRO A 234 -15.91 34.65 5.82
CA PRO A 234 -15.69 34.05 4.49
C PRO A 234 -14.26 33.61 4.18
N GLY A 235 -13.24 34.30 4.69
CA GLY A 235 -11.82 33.94 4.47
C GLY A 235 -11.37 32.71 5.25
N VAL A 236 -11.97 32.46 6.41
CA VAL A 236 -11.61 31.32 7.28
C VAL A 236 -12.33 30.05 6.84
N TRP A 237 -13.50 30.16 6.22
CA TRP A 237 -14.25 29.04 5.67
C TRP A 237 -13.48 28.28 4.58
N ALA A 238 -12.85 28.99 3.65
CA ALA A 238 -12.07 28.38 2.57
C ALA A 238 -10.83 27.63 3.11
N LEU A 239 -10.22 28.17 4.17
CA LEU A 239 -9.07 27.53 4.84
C LEU A 239 -9.51 26.29 5.64
N ALA A 240 -10.63 26.40 6.35
CA ALA A 240 -11.19 25.31 7.13
C ALA A 240 -11.66 24.14 6.24
N ARG A 241 -12.24 24.44 5.08
CA ARG A 241 -12.65 23.43 4.10
C ARG A 241 -11.44 22.68 3.52
N ARG A 242 -10.34 23.38 3.21
CA ARG A 242 -9.08 22.74 2.79
C ARG A 242 -8.47 21.90 3.89
N ALA A 243 -8.52 22.36 5.14
CA ALA A 243 -8.07 21.59 6.29
C ALA A 243 -8.95 20.36 6.53
N GLU A 244 -10.29 20.49 6.38
CA GLU A 244 -11.23 19.37 6.48
C GLU A 244 -10.99 18.31 5.37
N GLU A 245 -10.77 18.73 4.14
CA GLU A 245 -10.42 17.84 3.02
C GLU A 245 -9.09 17.12 3.29
N HIS A 246 -8.12 17.81 3.90
CA HIS A 246 -6.86 17.20 4.32
C HIS A 246 -7.03 16.20 5.49
N VAL A 247 -7.82 16.56 6.50
CA VAL A 247 -8.11 15.69 7.65
C VAL A 247 -8.97 14.50 7.23
N LYS A 248 -9.94 14.68 6.33
CA LYS A 248 -10.71 13.57 5.77
C LYS A 248 -9.80 12.61 4.98
N GLY A 249 -8.86 13.13 4.20
CA GLY A 249 -7.85 12.32 3.51
C GLY A 249 -6.95 11.54 4.47
N MET A 250 -6.81 12.00 5.73
CA MET A 250 -6.03 11.32 6.78
C MET A 250 -6.87 10.35 7.62
N VAL A 251 -8.19 10.54 7.70
CA VAL A 251 -9.05 9.88 8.68
C VAL A 251 -10.12 8.98 8.05
N THR A 252 -10.47 9.19 6.79
CA THR A 252 -11.49 8.38 6.11
C THR A 252 -10.91 7.68 4.87
N PRO A 253 -10.96 6.33 4.79
CA PRO A 253 -10.48 5.56 3.64
C PRO A 253 -11.14 5.97 2.31
N SER A 254 -12.39 6.46 2.36
CA SER A 254 -13.17 6.90 1.19
C SER A 254 -12.67 8.17 0.49
N THR A 255 -11.61 8.82 1.00
CA THR A 255 -11.04 10.03 0.39
C THR A 255 -9.63 9.80 -0.20
N LEU A 256 -9.15 8.58 -0.17
CA LEU A 256 -7.90 8.17 -0.82
C LEU A 256 -8.13 7.65 -2.25
N PHE A 257 -9.40 7.56 -2.70
CA PHE A 257 -9.82 7.06 -4.00
C PHE A 257 -10.75 8.05 -4.70
#